data_9914a84b137a2360b55258f6952517aa
#
_entry.id   9914a84b137a2360b55258f6952517aa
#
_cell.length_a   1.000
_cell.length_b   1.000
_cell.length_c   1.000
_cell.angle_alpha   90.00
_cell.angle_beta   90.00
_cell.angle_gamma   90.00
#
_symmetry.space_group_name_H-M   'P 1'
#
loop_
_entity.id
_entity.type
_entity.pdbx_description
1 polymer ?
#
loop_
_entity_poly.entity_id
_entity_poly.type
_entity_poly.pdbx_seq_one_letter_code
_entity_poly.pdbx_strand_id
1 'polypeptide(L)'
;TPEGKLADDALRQSKNIFIGFIALVGKAGAIKGNLDIEQTYQLIDLYTQECERCISVNQVNELRYNAIIDFAQRVADQKHPEAYSDEVYSALQFIKTHTNQPIGVDDVLKHVYKSRSMFMEQFKKETGETIARYIIKAKLQESKQLLAYSNKSIADISNFFYFSSQPHFQRAFKNEYGITPLAYRKKKLNK
;
A
#
# COMPACT_ATOMS: atom_id res chain seq x y z
N THR A 1 15.44 -18.76 -19.32
CA THR A 1 16.21 -19.86 -18.65
C THR A 1 15.21 -20.77 -17.97
N PRO A 2 15.32 -22.10 -18.11
CA PRO A 2 14.45 -23.01 -17.39
C PRO A 2 14.63 -22.80 -15.88
N GLU A 3 13.51 -22.66 -15.17
CA GLU A 3 13.52 -22.55 -13.72
C GLU A 3 14.10 -23.84 -13.12
N GLY A 4 15.05 -23.70 -12.19
CA GLY A 4 15.64 -24.85 -11.53
C GLY A 4 14.61 -25.63 -10.71
N LYS A 5 14.79 -26.93 -10.54
CA LYS A 5 13.92 -27.75 -9.70
C LYS A 5 14.23 -27.49 -8.22
N LEU A 6 13.30 -26.86 -7.51
CA LEU A 6 13.40 -26.54 -6.08
C LEU A 6 12.52 -27.45 -5.20
N ALA A 7 11.55 -28.18 -5.80
CA ALA A 7 10.70 -29.14 -5.11
C ALA A 7 10.13 -30.16 -6.08
N ASP A 8 9.69 -31.32 -5.57
CA ASP A 8 9.05 -32.37 -6.38
C ASP A 8 7.57 -32.09 -6.64
N ASP A 9 6.90 -31.47 -5.69
CA ASP A 9 5.50 -31.04 -5.82
C ASP A 9 5.40 -29.72 -6.59
N ALA A 10 4.50 -29.66 -7.58
CA ALA A 10 4.35 -28.51 -8.46
C ALA A 10 3.90 -27.24 -7.73
N LEU A 11 3.01 -27.36 -6.73
CA LEU A 11 2.55 -26.24 -5.94
C LEU A 11 3.70 -25.72 -5.06
N ARG A 12 4.43 -26.62 -4.40
CA ARG A 12 5.59 -26.25 -3.58
C ARG A 12 6.69 -25.59 -4.41
N GLN A 13 6.96 -26.15 -5.60
CA GLN A 13 7.87 -25.55 -6.58
C GLN A 13 7.46 -24.10 -6.91
N SER A 14 6.20 -23.88 -7.25
CA SER A 14 5.66 -22.56 -7.59
C SER A 14 5.77 -21.57 -6.42
N LYS A 15 5.50 -22.02 -5.19
CA LYS A 15 5.65 -21.19 -3.97
C LYS A 15 7.11 -20.79 -3.73
N ASN A 16 8.04 -21.74 -3.84
CA ASN A 16 9.47 -21.47 -3.65
C ASN A 16 9.99 -20.44 -4.68
N ILE A 17 9.57 -20.57 -5.93
CA ILE A 17 9.91 -19.61 -7.00
C ILE A 17 9.31 -18.23 -6.68
N PHE A 18 8.05 -18.17 -6.24
CA PHE A 18 7.39 -16.93 -5.88
C PHE A 18 8.11 -16.19 -4.75
N ILE A 19 8.51 -16.90 -3.67
CA ILE A 19 9.21 -16.30 -2.53
C ILE A 19 10.54 -15.67 -2.96
N GLY A 20 11.32 -16.36 -3.76
CA GLY A 20 12.55 -15.82 -4.35
C GLY A 20 12.28 -14.61 -5.26
N PHE A 21 11.26 -14.71 -6.09
CA PHE A 21 10.84 -13.66 -7.00
C PHE A 21 10.41 -12.38 -6.26
N ILE A 22 9.55 -12.49 -5.23
CA ILE A 22 9.03 -11.30 -4.52
C ILE A 22 10.14 -10.56 -3.76
N ALA A 23 11.13 -11.28 -3.23
CA ALA A 23 12.30 -10.68 -2.61
C ALA A 23 13.13 -9.87 -3.61
N LEU A 24 13.32 -10.39 -4.84
CA LEU A 24 14.04 -9.67 -5.91
C LEU A 24 13.27 -8.44 -6.39
N VAL A 25 11.96 -8.55 -6.57
CA VAL A 25 11.09 -7.43 -6.96
C VAL A 25 11.12 -6.33 -5.91
N GLY A 26 10.99 -6.68 -4.63
CA GLY A 26 11.08 -5.72 -3.53
C GLY A 26 12.44 -5.03 -3.47
N LYS A 27 13.55 -5.79 -3.58
CA LYS A 27 14.89 -5.23 -3.63
C LYS A 27 15.07 -4.25 -4.81
N ALA A 28 14.56 -4.60 -5.99
CA ALA A 28 14.60 -3.71 -7.14
C ALA A 28 13.76 -2.44 -6.93
N GLY A 29 12.58 -2.57 -6.33
CA GLY A 29 11.70 -1.45 -5.96
C GLY A 29 12.37 -0.50 -4.97
N ALA A 30 12.99 -1.01 -3.90
CA ALA A 30 13.68 -0.20 -2.91
C ALA A 30 14.91 0.52 -3.50
N ILE A 31 15.79 -0.20 -4.24
CA ILE A 31 17.07 0.35 -4.71
C ILE A 31 16.89 1.25 -5.94
N LYS A 32 16.11 0.80 -6.94
CA LYS A 32 15.94 1.50 -8.21
C LYS A 32 14.66 2.30 -8.33
N GLY A 33 13.62 1.85 -7.61
CA GLY A 33 12.30 2.46 -7.60
C GLY A 33 12.11 3.48 -6.48
N ASN A 34 13.12 3.69 -5.63
CA ASN A 34 13.09 4.62 -4.48
C ASN A 34 11.93 4.37 -3.51
N LEU A 35 11.51 3.10 -3.36
CA LEU A 35 10.51 2.74 -2.36
C LEU A 35 11.13 2.76 -0.96
N ASP A 36 10.33 3.14 0.03
CA ASP A 36 10.72 3.03 1.43
C ASP A 36 11.07 1.59 1.80
N ILE A 37 12.21 1.41 2.45
CA ILE A 37 12.78 0.08 2.74
C ILE A 37 11.88 -0.70 3.70
N GLU A 38 11.40 -0.06 4.79
CA GLU A 38 10.57 -0.72 5.79
C GLU A 38 9.22 -1.15 5.20
N GLN A 39 8.55 -0.25 4.46
CA GLN A 39 7.32 -0.57 3.76
C GLN A 39 7.51 -1.67 2.70
N THR A 40 8.66 -1.69 2.03
CA THR A 40 9.00 -2.72 1.05
C THR A 40 9.11 -4.09 1.72
N TYR A 41 9.79 -4.21 2.87
CA TYR A 41 9.87 -5.47 3.61
C TYR A 41 8.51 -5.92 4.13
N GLN A 42 7.70 -5.02 4.69
CA GLN A 42 6.33 -5.34 5.11
C GLN A 42 5.48 -5.89 3.96
N LEU A 43 5.65 -5.35 2.78
CA LEU A 43 4.93 -5.80 1.58
C LEU A 43 5.43 -7.17 1.09
N ILE A 44 6.73 -7.43 1.13
CA ILE A 44 7.32 -8.76 0.83
C ILE A 44 6.76 -9.80 1.80
N ASP A 45 6.75 -9.50 3.10
CA ASP A 45 6.23 -10.41 4.12
C ASP A 45 4.74 -10.72 3.90
N LEU A 46 3.96 -9.69 3.57
CA LEU A 46 2.53 -9.85 3.28
C LEU A 46 2.30 -10.79 2.09
N TYR A 47 2.99 -10.56 0.98
CA TYR A 47 2.87 -11.41 -0.21
C TYR A 47 3.40 -12.84 0.01
N THR A 48 4.45 -13.00 0.82
CA THR A 48 5.00 -14.31 1.19
C THR A 48 3.97 -15.11 2.02
N GLN A 49 3.36 -14.48 3.01
CA GLN A 49 2.31 -15.11 3.84
C GLN A 49 1.09 -15.50 2.99
N GLU A 50 0.71 -14.67 2.04
CA GLU A 50 -0.40 -14.98 1.13
C GLU A 50 -0.05 -16.14 0.19
N CYS A 51 1.18 -16.18 -0.32
CA CYS A 51 1.66 -17.29 -1.12
C CYS A 51 1.56 -18.63 -0.38
N GLU A 52 1.88 -18.67 0.91
CA GLU A 52 1.75 -19.90 1.72
C GLU A 52 0.29 -20.37 1.84
N ARG A 53 -0.67 -19.49 1.77
CA ARG A 53 -2.11 -19.82 1.80
C ARG A 53 -2.66 -20.32 0.46
N CYS A 54 -1.95 -20.11 -0.64
CA CYS A 54 -2.38 -20.60 -1.95
C CYS A 54 -2.44 -22.13 -1.97
N ILE A 55 -3.51 -22.68 -2.55
CA ILE A 55 -3.77 -24.11 -2.67
C ILE A 55 -3.63 -24.66 -4.10
N SER A 56 -3.30 -23.78 -5.06
CA SER A 56 -3.07 -24.17 -6.46
C SER A 56 -1.99 -23.31 -7.12
N VAL A 57 -1.35 -23.85 -8.15
CA VAL A 57 -0.35 -23.14 -8.98
C VAL A 57 -0.98 -21.89 -9.64
N ASN A 58 -2.25 -21.96 -10.04
CA ASN A 58 -2.95 -20.82 -10.64
C ASN A 58 -3.07 -19.66 -9.66
N GLN A 59 -3.41 -19.93 -8.39
CA GLN A 59 -3.46 -18.88 -7.35
C GLN A 59 -2.09 -18.23 -7.12
N VAL A 60 -1.02 -19.00 -7.11
CA VAL A 60 0.35 -18.46 -7.00
C VAL A 60 0.69 -17.57 -8.21
N ASN A 61 0.29 -17.96 -9.42
CA ASN A 61 0.51 -17.17 -10.62
C ASN A 61 -0.29 -15.86 -10.61
N GLU A 62 -1.55 -15.88 -10.18
CA GLU A 62 -2.36 -14.66 -10.00
C GLU A 62 -1.77 -13.74 -8.95
N LEU A 63 -1.31 -14.30 -7.84
CA LEU A 63 -0.65 -13.53 -6.78
C LEU A 63 0.63 -12.88 -7.31
N ARG A 64 1.43 -13.60 -8.11
CA ARG A 64 2.65 -13.07 -8.75
C ARG A 64 2.35 -11.90 -9.67
N TYR A 65 1.33 -12.02 -10.50
CA TYR A 65 0.90 -10.93 -11.37
C TYR A 65 0.46 -9.70 -10.57
N ASN A 66 -0.37 -9.89 -9.55
CA ASN A 66 -0.86 -8.81 -8.70
C ASN A 66 0.29 -8.11 -7.95
N ALA A 67 1.27 -8.87 -7.48
CA ALA A 67 2.45 -8.32 -6.81
C ALA A 67 3.29 -7.45 -7.77
N ILE A 68 3.51 -7.89 -9.01
CA ILE A 68 4.23 -7.08 -10.01
C ILE A 68 3.52 -5.74 -10.23
N ILE A 69 2.20 -5.77 -10.45
CA ILE A 69 1.42 -4.55 -10.70
C ILE A 69 1.46 -3.61 -9.49
N ASP A 70 1.34 -4.14 -8.27
CA ASP A 70 1.40 -3.33 -7.05
C ASP A 70 2.78 -2.66 -6.88
N PHE A 71 3.87 -3.42 -7.01
CA PHE A 71 5.22 -2.83 -6.95
C PHE A 71 5.48 -1.83 -8.08
N ALA A 72 5.06 -2.12 -9.31
CA ALA A 72 5.22 -1.21 -10.45
C ALA A 72 4.45 0.10 -10.23
N GLN A 73 3.23 0.02 -9.72
CA GLN A 73 2.42 1.21 -9.39
C GLN A 73 3.08 2.05 -8.29
N ARG A 74 3.57 1.41 -7.23
CA ARG A 74 4.27 2.11 -6.14
C ARG A 74 5.52 2.83 -6.63
N VAL A 75 6.31 2.19 -7.51
CA VAL A 75 7.50 2.81 -8.14
C VAL A 75 7.08 3.97 -9.05
N ALA A 76 6.03 3.81 -9.85
CA ALA A 76 5.51 4.89 -10.68
C ALA A 76 5.05 6.09 -9.83
N ASP A 77 4.43 5.82 -8.69
CA ASP A 77 3.99 6.85 -7.73
C ASP A 77 5.15 7.57 -7.03
N GLN A 78 6.39 7.05 -7.08
CA GLN A 78 7.59 7.73 -6.56
C GLN A 78 8.18 8.75 -7.54
N LYS A 79 7.85 8.68 -8.82
CA LYS A 79 8.31 9.67 -9.79
C LYS A 79 7.69 11.02 -9.46
N HIS A 80 8.53 12.06 -9.36
CA HIS A 80 8.06 13.44 -9.19
C HIS A 80 7.22 13.83 -10.41
N PRO A 81 5.90 13.99 -10.31
CA PRO A 81 5.12 14.50 -11.43
C PRO A 81 5.52 15.98 -11.63
N GLU A 82 5.81 16.37 -12.85
CA GLU A 82 6.06 17.78 -13.22
C GLU A 82 4.90 18.74 -12.82
N ALA A 83 3.75 18.15 -12.49
CA ALA A 83 2.54 18.88 -12.06
C ALA A 83 2.58 19.39 -10.62
N TYR A 84 3.54 18.95 -9.77
CA TYR A 84 3.61 19.35 -8.36
C TYR A 84 4.88 20.15 -8.08
N SER A 85 4.77 21.15 -7.20
CA SER A 85 5.93 21.81 -6.62
C SER A 85 6.70 20.86 -5.68
N ASP A 86 7.99 21.14 -5.44
CA ASP A 86 8.85 20.32 -4.58
C ASP A 86 8.25 20.14 -3.17
N GLU A 87 7.67 21.20 -2.63
CA GLU A 87 7.06 21.17 -1.30
C GLU A 87 5.81 20.31 -1.26
N VAL A 88 4.93 20.41 -2.27
CA VAL A 88 3.73 19.56 -2.35
C VAL A 88 4.14 18.13 -2.57
N TYR A 89 5.10 17.86 -3.45
CA TYR A 89 5.63 16.51 -3.65
C TYR A 89 6.24 15.93 -2.37
N SER A 90 7.05 16.70 -1.64
CA SER A 90 7.62 16.28 -0.34
C SER A 90 6.53 15.94 0.68
N ALA A 91 5.47 16.76 0.75
CA ALA A 91 4.32 16.48 1.60
C ALA A 91 3.59 15.18 1.20
N LEU A 92 3.40 14.93 -0.09
CA LEU A 92 2.77 13.71 -0.60
C LEU A 92 3.59 12.47 -0.24
N GLN A 93 4.92 12.53 -0.36
CA GLN A 93 5.82 11.44 0.02
C GLN A 93 5.80 11.21 1.54
N PHE A 94 5.87 12.29 2.34
CA PHE A 94 5.76 12.20 3.79
C PHE A 94 4.46 11.50 4.22
N ILE A 95 3.31 11.88 3.65
CA ILE A 95 2.03 11.24 3.96
C ILE A 95 2.05 9.76 3.57
N LYS A 96 2.54 9.41 2.37
CA LYS A 96 2.59 8.02 1.89
C LYS A 96 3.43 7.12 2.80
N THR A 97 4.58 7.60 3.26
CA THR A 97 5.51 6.83 4.10
C THR A 97 5.08 6.74 5.57
N HIS A 98 4.12 7.55 6.02
CA HIS A 98 3.67 7.59 7.42
C HIS A 98 2.19 7.17 7.62
N THR A 99 1.62 6.41 6.68
CA THR A 99 0.21 5.99 6.76
C THR A 99 -0.12 5.13 7.98
N ASN A 100 0.85 4.38 8.49
CA ASN A 100 0.76 3.56 9.71
C ASN A 100 1.17 4.29 10.99
N GLN A 101 1.13 5.63 10.99
CA GLN A 101 1.47 6.48 12.13
C GLN A 101 0.32 7.46 12.44
N PRO A 102 0.27 8.04 13.65
CA PRO A 102 -0.74 9.02 14.04
C PRO A 102 -0.45 10.40 13.46
N ILE A 103 -0.35 10.51 12.11
CA ILE A 103 -0.08 11.78 11.44
C ILE A 103 -1.34 12.61 11.24
N GLY A 104 -1.18 13.94 11.36
CA GLY A 104 -2.20 14.95 11.07
C GLY A 104 -1.67 16.06 10.16
N VAL A 105 -2.52 17.06 9.92
CA VAL A 105 -2.16 18.21 9.08
C VAL A 105 -0.94 18.95 9.62
N ASP A 106 -0.83 19.08 10.93
CA ASP A 106 0.28 19.82 11.57
C ASP A 106 1.63 19.12 11.39
N ASP A 107 1.65 17.80 11.34
CA ASP A 107 2.88 17.03 11.08
C ASP A 107 3.37 17.24 9.65
N VAL A 108 2.46 17.26 8.68
CA VAL A 108 2.77 17.58 7.29
C VAL A 108 3.30 19.01 7.14
N LEU A 109 2.67 19.96 7.81
CA LEU A 109 3.09 21.36 7.78
C LEU A 109 4.49 21.57 8.40
N LYS A 110 4.78 20.89 9.50
CA LYS A 110 6.12 20.87 10.10
C LYS A 110 7.17 20.29 9.17
N HIS A 111 6.82 19.24 8.41
CA HIS A 111 7.74 18.59 7.48
C HIS A 111 8.16 19.53 6.34
N VAL A 112 7.24 20.34 5.81
CA VAL A 112 7.52 21.23 4.66
C VAL A 112 8.03 22.61 5.03
N TYR A 113 8.09 22.97 6.32
CA TYR A 113 8.59 24.27 6.83
C TYR A 113 7.92 25.51 6.17
N LYS A 114 6.63 25.43 5.86
CA LYS A 114 5.87 26.52 5.23
C LYS A 114 4.79 27.09 6.14
N SER A 115 4.36 28.32 5.85
CA SER A 115 3.22 28.93 6.54
C SER A 115 1.94 28.13 6.27
N ARG A 116 1.14 27.91 7.34
CA ARG A 116 -0.05 27.05 7.30
C ARG A 116 -1.02 27.43 6.17
N SER A 117 -1.43 28.70 6.12
CA SER A 117 -2.46 29.16 5.18
C SER A 117 -2.03 29.02 3.73
N MET A 118 -0.83 29.47 3.41
CA MET A 118 -0.27 29.43 2.05
C MET A 118 -0.10 28.00 1.56
N PHE A 119 0.44 27.11 2.42
CA PHE A 119 0.69 25.74 1.99
C PHE A 119 -0.60 24.93 1.84
N MET A 120 -1.60 25.11 2.72
CA MET A 120 -2.88 24.43 2.58
C MET A 120 -3.60 24.82 1.29
N GLU A 121 -3.52 26.08 0.87
CA GLU A 121 -4.09 26.57 -0.38
C GLU A 121 -3.33 25.98 -1.58
N GLN A 122 -2.00 26.06 -1.56
CA GLN A 122 -1.14 25.49 -2.59
C GLN A 122 -1.38 24.00 -2.76
N PHE A 123 -1.36 23.22 -1.65
CA PHE A 123 -1.59 21.78 -1.69
C PHE A 123 -2.94 21.45 -2.33
N LYS A 124 -4.02 22.18 -1.91
CA LYS A 124 -5.36 21.97 -2.49
C LYS A 124 -5.42 22.35 -3.97
N LYS A 125 -4.74 23.43 -4.38
CA LYS A 125 -4.70 23.86 -5.79
C LYS A 125 -4.01 22.84 -6.66
N GLU A 126 -2.89 22.27 -6.21
CA GLU A 126 -2.09 21.33 -7.00
C GLU A 126 -2.65 19.90 -6.97
N THR A 127 -3.19 19.43 -5.82
CA THR A 127 -3.68 18.05 -5.67
C THR A 127 -5.20 17.90 -5.88
N GLY A 128 -5.94 19.00 -5.86
CA GLY A 128 -7.42 19.00 -5.88
C GLY A 128 -8.06 18.64 -4.54
N GLU A 129 -7.29 18.27 -3.51
CA GLU A 129 -7.80 17.78 -2.22
C GLU A 129 -7.13 18.53 -1.04
N THR A 130 -7.77 18.52 0.12
CA THR A 130 -7.14 19.03 1.35
C THR A 130 -6.14 18.02 1.90
N ILE A 131 -5.13 18.48 2.65
CA ILE A 131 -4.13 17.61 3.31
C ILE A 131 -4.83 16.55 4.17
N ALA A 132 -5.83 16.94 4.99
CA ALA A 132 -6.57 16.01 5.84
C ALA A 132 -7.29 14.91 5.01
N ARG A 133 -7.90 15.27 3.90
CA ARG A 133 -8.55 14.33 3.00
C ARG A 133 -7.54 13.38 2.36
N TYR A 134 -6.40 13.92 1.92
CA TYR A 134 -5.33 13.14 1.32
C TYR A 134 -4.73 12.11 2.30
N ILE A 135 -4.49 12.49 3.57
CA ILE A 135 -4.04 11.58 4.64
C ILE A 135 -5.02 10.40 4.78
N ILE A 136 -6.33 10.69 4.89
CA ILE A 136 -7.35 9.64 5.01
C ILE A 136 -7.32 8.72 3.79
N LYS A 137 -7.27 9.28 2.58
CA LYS A 137 -7.25 8.52 1.33
C LYS A 137 -6.01 7.63 1.21
N ALA A 138 -4.84 8.14 1.57
CA ALA A 138 -3.59 7.35 1.60
C ALA A 138 -3.70 6.17 2.58
N LYS A 139 -4.19 6.39 3.80
CA LYS A 139 -4.44 5.33 4.79
C LYS A 139 -5.45 4.29 4.29
N LEU A 140 -6.51 4.72 3.63
CA LEU A 140 -7.51 3.82 3.04
C LEU A 140 -6.93 2.99 1.89
N GLN A 141 -6.09 3.58 1.05
CA GLN A 141 -5.43 2.87 -0.05
C GLN A 141 -4.54 1.74 0.48
N GLU A 142 -3.70 2.02 1.48
CA GLU A 142 -2.86 1.01 2.12
C GLU A 142 -3.69 -0.07 2.85
N SER A 143 -4.81 0.31 3.48
CA SER A 143 -5.69 -0.63 4.18
C SER A 143 -6.26 -1.72 3.25
N LYS A 144 -6.36 -1.48 1.94
CA LYS A 144 -6.82 -2.46 0.95
C LYS A 144 -5.93 -3.70 0.91
N GLN A 145 -4.64 -3.56 1.09
CA GLN A 145 -3.70 -4.67 1.12
C GLN A 145 -3.96 -5.56 2.34
N LEU A 146 -4.07 -4.96 3.54
CA LEU A 146 -4.38 -5.72 4.74
C LEU A 146 -5.79 -6.34 4.70
N LEU A 147 -6.76 -5.68 4.07
CA LEU A 147 -8.10 -6.23 3.86
C LEU A 147 -8.09 -7.44 2.92
N ALA A 148 -7.29 -7.38 1.86
CA ALA A 148 -7.22 -8.42 0.84
C ALA A 148 -6.39 -9.63 1.25
N TYR A 149 -5.28 -9.40 1.98
CA TYR A 149 -4.21 -10.38 2.15
C TYR A 149 -3.87 -10.69 3.61
N SER A 150 -4.64 -10.23 4.60
CA SER A 150 -4.42 -10.57 5.99
C SER A 150 -5.69 -11.02 6.71
N ASN A 151 -5.51 -11.81 7.79
CA ASN A 151 -6.61 -12.24 8.68
C ASN A 151 -6.89 -11.23 9.81
N LYS A 152 -6.27 -10.04 9.79
CA LYS A 152 -6.51 -9.00 10.80
C LYS A 152 -7.99 -8.62 10.81
N SER A 153 -8.56 -8.41 11.99
CA SER A 153 -9.92 -7.92 12.11
C SER A 153 -10.06 -6.52 11.50
N ILE A 154 -11.28 -6.11 11.17
CA ILE A 154 -11.55 -4.73 10.69
C ILE A 154 -11.16 -3.72 11.77
N ALA A 155 -11.32 -4.06 13.05
CA ALA A 155 -10.89 -3.23 14.18
C ALA A 155 -9.36 -3.08 14.21
N ASP A 156 -8.62 -4.18 14.07
CA ASP A 156 -7.14 -4.15 14.06
C ASP A 156 -6.60 -3.32 12.90
N ILE A 157 -7.20 -3.44 11.70
CA ILE A 157 -6.82 -2.63 10.54
C ILE A 157 -7.11 -1.15 10.79
N SER A 158 -8.28 -0.83 11.35
CA SER A 158 -8.62 0.55 11.74
C SER A 158 -7.60 1.14 12.72
N ASN A 159 -7.22 0.37 13.74
CA ASN A 159 -6.25 0.77 14.75
C ASN A 159 -4.83 0.90 14.15
N PHE A 160 -4.42 -0.04 13.28
CA PHE A 160 -3.12 -0.01 12.62
C PHE A 160 -2.89 1.26 11.79
N PHE A 161 -3.94 1.77 11.13
CA PHE A 161 -3.88 3.02 10.40
C PHE A 161 -4.29 4.24 11.22
N TYR A 162 -4.42 4.11 12.55
CA TYR A 162 -4.73 5.22 13.45
C TYR A 162 -6.02 5.99 13.09
N PHE A 163 -7.07 5.27 12.67
CA PHE A 163 -8.40 5.87 12.62
C PHE A 163 -8.94 6.06 14.03
N SER A 164 -9.65 7.14 14.27
CA SER A 164 -10.22 7.46 15.58
C SER A 164 -11.20 6.39 16.10
N SER A 165 -11.77 5.59 15.22
CA SER A 165 -12.63 4.45 15.56
C SER A 165 -12.87 3.56 14.35
N GLN A 166 -13.23 2.28 14.60
CA GLN A 166 -13.64 1.37 13.54
C GLN A 166 -14.84 1.90 12.72
N PRO A 167 -15.90 2.49 13.30
CA PRO A 167 -16.99 3.11 12.52
C PRO A 167 -16.51 4.25 11.61
N HIS A 168 -15.54 5.06 12.07
CA HIS A 168 -14.94 6.10 11.23
C HIS A 168 -14.22 5.50 10.02
N PHE A 169 -13.37 4.50 10.23
CA PHE A 169 -12.71 3.77 9.14
C PHE A 169 -13.70 3.18 8.14
N GLN A 170 -14.72 2.46 8.63
CA GLN A 170 -15.72 1.83 7.76
C GLN A 170 -16.49 2.84 6.91
N ARG A 171 -16.87 3.97 7.50
CA ARG A 171 -17.57 5.06 6.80
C ARG A 171 -16.66 5.71 5.75
N ALA A 172 -15.43 6.06 6.13
CA ALA A 172 -14.46 6.64 5.23
C ALA A 172 -14.17 5.70 4.04
N PHE A 173 -13.97 4.41 4.30
CA PHE A 173 -13.72 3.40 3.27
C PHE A 173 -14.93 3.24 2.31
N LYS A 174 -16.15 3.17 2.86
CA LYS A 174 -17.37 3.09 2.05
C LYS A 174 -17.58 4.33 1.19
N ASN A 175 -17.29 5.52 1.74
CA ASN A 175 -17.39 6.78 0.98
C ASN A 175 -16.38 6.84 -0.17
N GLU A 176 -15.16 6.30 0.01
CA GLU A 176 -14.10 6.34 -0.98
C GLU A 176 -14.28 5.28 -2.08
N TYR A 177 -14.69 4.05 -1.70
CA TYR A 177 -14.72 2.91 -2.62
C TYR A 177 -16.12 2.36 -2.91
N GLY A 178 -17.18 2.96 -2.38
CA GLY A 178 -18.57 2.56 -2.60
C GLY A 178 -19.01 1.30 -1.86
N ILE A 179 -18.09 0.54 -1.25
CA ILE A 179 -18.36 -0.71 -0.54
C ILE A 179 -17.70 -0.71 0.85
N THR A 180 -18.23 -1.51 1.78
CA THR A 180 -17.64 -1.62 3.12
C THR A 180 -16.32 -2.40 3.09
N PRO A 181 -15.41 -2.19 4.08
CA PRO A 181 -14.18 -2.99 4.20
C PRO A 181 -14.43 -4.49 4.22
N LEU A 182 -15.48 -4.94 4.92
CA LEU A 182 -15.84 -6.36 4.98
C LEU A 182 -16.31 -6.89 3.63
N ALA A 183 -17.11 -6.12 2.88
CA ALA A 183 -17.54 -6.49 1.53
C ALA A 183 -16.35 -6.54 0.56
N TYR A 184 -15.40 -5.59 0.69
CA TYR A 184 -14.17 -5.60 -0.08
C TYR A 184 -13.35 -6.86 0.17
N ARG A 185 -13.15 -7.25 1.44
CA ARG A 185 -12.46 -8.49 1.83
C ARG A 185 -13.13 -9.73 1.20
N LYS A 186 -14.45 -9.88 1.39
CA LYS A 186 -15.19 -11.02 0.82
C LYS A 186 -15.06 -11.12 -0.70
N LYS A 187 -15.12 -9.98 -1.40
CA LYS A 187 -14.95 -9.95 -2.87
C LYS A 187 -13.56 -10.38 -3.32
N LYS A 188 -12.52 -10.19 -2.50
CA LYS A 188 -11.15 -10.62 -2.80
C LYS A 188 -10.90 -12.09 -2.46
N LEU A 189 -11.54 -12.60 -1.41
CA LEU A 189 -11.45 -14.02 -1.01
C LEU A 189 -12.23 -14.97 -1.93
N ASN A 190 -13.23 -14.46 -2.66
CA ASN A 190 -14.09 -15.24 -3.56
C ASN A 190 -13.62 -15.17 -5.03
N LYS A 191 -12.45 -14.65 -5.30
CA LYS A 191 -11.77 -14.66 -6.60
C LYS A 191 -10.58 -15.61 -6.53
#